data_5508d2c9dc792ca17b0b17100d773866
#
_entry.id   5508d2c9dc792ca17b0b17100d773866
#
_cell.length_a   1.000
_cell.length_b   1.000
_cell.length_c   1.000
_cell.angle_alpha   90.00
_cell.angle_beta   90.00
_cell.angle_gamma   90.00
#
_symmetry.space_group_name_H-M   'P 1'
#
loop_
_entity.id
_entity.type
_entity.pdbx_description
1 polymer ?
#
loop_
_entity_poly.entity_id
_entity_poly.type
_entity_poly.pdbx_seq_one_letter_code
_entity_poly.pdbx_strand_id
1 'polypeptide(L)'
;MDKILVGKGDRPVYLLSRYGNRHGLVAGATGTGKTISLQVLAEGFSRLGVPVFMADVKGDVAGLAMAGSPSERIRERVAQIGIEGFSHEANPVVFLDVFGKAGHPVRTTISEMGPSLLGRILELNDTQEGILEIAFKLADDQGLLLLDMDDLRALLNFVAENRTEISTHYGLVSTQSISAIQRSLLSLEREGGKSLFGEPALDLSDMMRTDLSGRGIISILAADQLILKPRLYASFLLWLLAEFYENLPEVGDLDKPRLVFFFDEAHLLFNDAPPVLRQRVEQVVRLIRSKGVGVYFCSQYPDDVPNEILGQLGNRIQHALRAYTPRDQKAVKTAAETFVANPSAAGQGRVF
;
A
#
# COMPACT_ATOMS: atom_id res chain seq x y z
N MET A 1 -22.68 15.47 -7.75
CA MET A 1 -21.64 14.47 -8.02
C MET A 1 -20.44 14.85 -7.17
N ASP A 2 -20.04 13.97 -6.31
CA ASP A 2 -18.94 14.20 -5.36
C ASP A 2 -17.62 14.32 -6.09
N LYS A 3 -16.81 15.30 -5.71
CA LYS A 3 -15.57 15.64 -6.40
C LYS A 3 -14.54 16.23 -5.44
N ILE A 4 -13.27 15.98 -5.72
CA ILE A 4 -12.13 16.52 -4.98
C ILE A 4 -11.43 17.54 -5.87
N LEU A 5 -11.24 18.77 -5.39
CA LEU A 5 -10.48 19.79 -6.10
C LEU A 5 -8.99 19.45 -6.04
N VAL A 6 -8.39 19.14 -7.18
CA VAL A 6 -6.96 18.76 -7.27
C VAL A 6 -6.07 19.87 -7.80
N GLY A 7 -6.65 20.89 -8.44
CA GLY A 7 -5.89 22.02 -8.97
C GLY A 7 -6.77 23.02 -9.70
N LYS A 8 -6.14 24.09 -10.18
CA LYS A 8 -6.79 25.13 -11.00
C LYS A 8 -5.82 25.61 -12.08
N GLY A 9 -6.26 25.52 -13.32
CA GLY A 9 -5.73 26.28 -14.44
C GLY A 9 -6.68 27.43 -14.79
N ASP A 10 -7.08 27.54 -16.05
CA ASP A 10 -8.16 28.45 -16.45
C ASP A 10 -9.50 28.06 -15.80
N ARG A 11 -9.64 26.78 -15.49
CA ARG A 11 -10.81 26.22 -14.78
C ARG A 11 -10.35 25.32 -13.63
N PRO A 12 -11.19 25.17 -12.59
CA PRO A 12 -10.91 24.18 -11.53
C PRO A 12 -10.87 22.77 -12.12
N VAL A 13 -9.89 21.96 -11.68
CA VAL A 13 -9.72 20.55 -12.05
C VAL A 13 -10.12 19.69 -10.87
N TYR A 14 -11.02 18.75 -11.12
CA TYR A 14 -11.58 17.89 -10.09
C TYR A 14 -11.31 16.41 -10.40
N LEU A 15 -11.01 15.65 -9.37
CA LEU A 15 -11.15 14.22 -9.36
C LEU A 15 -12.59 13.87 -8.97
N LEU A 16 -13.31 13.19 -9.86
CA LEU A 16 -14.67 12.73 -9.55
C LEU A 16 -14.57 11.45 -8.68
N SER A 17 -15.33 11.41 -7.59
CA SER A 17 -15.30 10.32 -6.61
C SER A 17 -15.45 8.93 -7.25
N ARG A 18 -16.38 8.77 -8.19
CA ARG A 18 -16.63 7.52 -8.90
C ARG A 18 -15.43 6.97 -9.69
N TYR A 19 -14.42 7.80 -9.93
CA TYR A 19 -13.17 7.39 -10.59
C TYR A 19 -12.01 7.22 -9.60
N GLY A 20 -12.25 7.36 -8.32
CA GLY A 20 -11.23 7.20 -7.29
C GLY A 20 -10.61 5.79 -7.25
N ASN A 21 -11.37 4.75 -7.61
CA ASN A 21 -10.86 3.36 -7.70
C ASN A 21 -10.11 3.05 -9.01
N ARG A 22 -9.94 4.02 -9.92
CA ARG A 22 -9.16 3.83 -11.17
C ARG A 22 -7.66 3.96 -10.96
N HIS A 23 -7.22 3.82 -9.73
CA HIS A 23 -5.84 3.98 -9.32
C HIS A 23 -5.23 5.32 -9.76
N GLY A 24 -4.07 5.67 -9.25
CA GLY A 24 -3.47 6.94 -9.59
C GLY A 24 -1.96 7.00 -9.41
N LEU A 25 -1.36 8.02 -10.04
CA LEU A 25 0.03 8.37 -9.91
C LEU A 25 0.16 9.85 -9.54
N VAL A 26 0.95 10.15 -8.52
CA VAL A 26 1.43 11.49 -8.22
C VAL A 26 2.94 11.49 -8.41
N ALA A 27 3.43 12.11 -9.47
CA ALA A 27 4.85 12.10 -9.79
C ALA A 27 5.44 13.51 -9.86
N GLY A 28 6.74 13.63 -9.56
CA GLY A 28 7.47 14.89 -9.66
C GLY A 28 8.69 14.99 -8.77
N ALA A 29 9.56 15.93 -9.02
CA ALA A 29 10.80 16.12 -8.27
C ALA A 29 10.56 16.44 -6.79
N THR A 30 11.56 16.22 -5.96
CA THR A 30 11.50 16.56 -4.52
C THR A 30 11.25 18.07 -4.34
N GLY A 31 10.37 18.42 -3.41
CA GLY A 31 10.01 19.81 -3.10
C GLY A 31 9.00 20.46 -4.04
N THR A 32 8.42 19.72 -5.01
CA THR A 32 7.43 20.26 -5.96
C THR A 32 5.98 20.22 -5.46
N GLY A 33 5.73 19.65 -4.27
CA GLY A 33 4.41 19.63 -3.64
C GLY A 33 3.66 18.30 -3.74
N LYS A 34 4.32 17.18 -4.07
CA LYS A 34 3.70 15.85 -4.14
C LYS A 34 2.97 15.48 -2.85
N THR A 35 3.64 15.60 -1.70
CA THR A 35 3.05 15.31 -0.38
C THR A 35 1.80 16.12 -0.12
N ILE A 36 1.79 17.41 -0.51
CA ILE A 36 0.59 18.25 -0.39
C ILE A 36 -0.55 17.71 -1.27
N SER A 37 -0.25 17.26 -2.49
CA SER A 37 -1.28 16.63 -3.34
C SER A 37 -1.82 15.34 -2.75
N LEU A 38 -0.97 14.50 -2.12
CA LEU A 38 -1.43 13.31 -1.39
C LEU A 38 -2.34 13.69 -0.23
N GLN A 39 -1.94 14.68 0.58
CA GLN A 39 -2.75 15.15 1.70
C GLN A 39 -4.10 15.71 1.25
N VAL A 40 -4.14 16.51 0.16
CA VAL A 40 -5.38 17.04 -0.41
C VAL A 40 -6.30 15.92 -0.90
N LEU A 41 -5.75 14.89 -1.54
CA LEU A 41 -6.53 13.73 -1.98
C LEU A 41 -7.06 12.94 -0.78
N ALA A 42 -6.21 12.65 0.21
CA ALA A 42 -6.58 11.89 1.40
C ALA A 42 -7.68 12.60 2.19
N GLU A 43 -7.53 13.91 2.45
CA GLU A 43 -8.54 14.75 3.08
C GLU A 43 -9.83 14.79 2.26
N GLY A 44 -9.71 14.94 0.93
CA GLY A 44 -10.86 14.95 0.04
C GLY A 44 -11.64 13.64 0.07
N PHE A 45 -10.98 12.49 0.03
CA PHE A 45 -11.64 11.20 0.18
C PHE A 45 -12.25 11.02 1.56
N SER A 46 -11.54 11.38 2.63
CA SER A 46 -12.05 11.33 4.00
C SER A 46 -13.34 12.15 4.15
N ARG A 47 -13.38 13.37 3.64
CA ARG A 47 -14.59 14.23 3.64
C ARG A 47 -15.76 13.62 2.88
N LEU A 48 -15.49 12.82 1.85
CA LEU A 48 -16.51 12.07 1.11
C LEU A 48 -16.97 10.79 1.83
N GLY A 49 -16.46 10.52 3.04
CA GLY A 49 -16.75 9.30 3.79
C GLY A 49 -16.08 8.07 3.18
N VAL A 50 -14.94 8.25 2.53
CA VAL A 50 -14.09 7.17 2.02
C VAL A 50 -12.89 7.02 2.95
N PRO A 51 -12.71 5.87 3.59
CA PRO A 51 -11.52 5.56 4.38
C PRO A 51 -10.26 5.61 3.53
N VAL A 52 -9.16 5.96 4.17
CA VAL A 52 -7.86 6.11 3.49
C VAL A 52 -6.79 5.37 4.27
N PHE A 53 -5.92 4.67 3.57
CA PHE A 53 -4.65 4.17 4.11
C PHE A 53 -3.48 4.88 3.46
N MET A 54 -2.51 5.30 4.25
CA MET A 54 -1.29 5.96 3.76
C MET A 54 -0.06 5.30 4.36
N ALA A 55 0.90 4.88 3.54
CA ALA A 55 2.23 4.50 4.01
C ALA A 55 3.13 5.75 4.00
N ASP A 56 3.48 6.21 5.19
CA ASP A 56 4.28 7.42 5.39
C ASP A 56 5.75 7.06 5.67
N VAL A 57 6.59 7.24 4.68
CA VAL A 57 8.02 6.92 4.77
C VAL A 57 8.81 8.04 5.43
N LYS A 58 8.36 9.28 5.31
CA LYS A 58 9.10 10.49 5.73
C LYS A 58 8.57 11.13 7.01
N GLY A 59 7.38 10.74 7.46
CA GLY A 59 6.71 11.35 8.61
C GLY A 59 6.10 12.73 8.28
N ASP A 60 5.91 13.06 6.99
CA ASP A 60 5.46 14.38 6.56
C ASP A 60 3.93 14.47 6.29
N VAL A 61 3.20 13.34 6.35
CA VAL A 61 1.73 13.34 6.24
C VAL A 61 1.02 13.36 7.60
N ALA A 62 1.74 13.19 8.71
CA ALA A 62 1.18 13.19 10.07
C ALA A 62 0.41 14.47 10.41
N GLY A 63 0.71 15.59 9.75
CA GLY A 63 -0.01 16.86 9.90
C GLY A 63 -1.51 16.79 9.57
N LEU A 64 -1.98 15.75 8.88
CA LEU A 64 -3.41 15.51 8.63
C LEU A 64 -4.22 15.35 9.94
N ALA A 65 -3.58 14.91 11.02
CA ALA A 65 -4.22 14.71 12.33
C ALA A 65 -4.51 16.01 13.07
N MET A 66 -3.95 17.14 12.64
CA MET A 66 -4.03 18.41 13.36
C MET A 66 -4.66 19.49 12.47
N ALA A 67 -5.44 20.37 13.08
CA ALA A 67 -5.87 21.57 12.40
C ALA A 67 -4.67 22.44 12.08
N GLY A 68 -4.56 22.85 10.81
CA GLY A 68 -3.49 23.73 10.38
C GLY A 68 -3.58 25.12 11.03
N SER A 69 -2.46 25.81 11.11
CA SER A 69 -2.42 27.19 11.60
C SER A 69 -2.67 28.19 10.46
N PRO A 70 -3.41 29.27 10.69
CA PRO A 70 -3.58 30.33 9.70
C PRO A 70 -2.22 30.91 9.29
N SER A 71 -1.96 31.00 7.98
CA SER A 71 -0.78 31.64 7.42
C SER A 71 -1.16 32.51 6.23
N GLU A 72 -0.41 33.59 6.00
CA GLU A 72 -0.61 34.48 4.86
C GLU A 72 -0.53 33.69 3.55
N ARG A 73 0.48 32.83 3.44
CA ARG A 73 0.71 32.01 2.24
C ARG A 73 -0.48 31.10 1.93
N ILE A 74 -1.12 30.53 2.94
CA ILE A 74 -2.34 29.69 2.74
C ILE A 74 -3.49 30.57 2.31
N ARG A 75 -3.71 31.73 2.93
CA ARG A 75 -4.76 32.68 2.55
C ARG A 75 -4.64 33.11 1.10
N GLU A 76 -3.45 33.54 0.69
CA GLU A 76 -3.16 33.92 -0.70
C GLU A 76 -3.44 32.77 -1.66
N ARG A 77 -3.01 31.55 -1.31
CA ARG A 77 -3.24 30.36 -2.14
C ARG A 77 -4.71 30.01 -2.27
N VAL A 78 -5.46 30.04 -1.18
CA VAL A 78 -6.92 29.83 -1.14
C VAL A 78 -7.63 30.84 -2.03
N ALA A 79 -7.26 32.15 -1.93
CA ALA A 79 -7.82 33.20 -2.77
C ALA A 79 -7.47 33.00 -4.25
N GLN A 80 -6.22 32.67 -4.57
CA GLN A 80 -5.74 32.41 -5.93
C GLN A 80 -6.50 31.25 -6.60
N ILE A 81 -6.72 30.17 -5.85
CA ILE A 81 -7.45 29.00 -6.34
C ILE A 81 -8.96 29.29 -6.35
N GLY A 82 -9.44 30.16 -5.46
CA GLY A 82 -10.86 30.45 -5.29
C GLY A 82 -11.59 29.31 -4.55
N ILE A 83 -10.96 28.79 -3.47
CA ILE A 83 -11.59 27.77 -2.63
C ILE A 83 -12.60 28.44 -1.73
N GLU A 84 -13.88 28.09 -1.90
CA GLU A 84 -14.98 28.55 -1.04
C GLU A 84 -15.07 27.65 0.22
N GLY A 85 -15.37 28.26 1.36
CA GLY A 85 -15.59 27.55 2.63
C GLY A 85 -14.34 26.86 3.18
N PHE A 86 -13.13 27.37 2.86
CA PHE A 86 -11.90 26.85 3.43
C PHE A 86 -11.87 27.04 4.95
N SER A 87 -11.60 25.98 5.67
CA SER A 87 -11.39 25.96 7.13
C SER A 87 -10.18 25.12 7.49
N HIS A 88 -9.54 25.50 8.60
CA HIS A 88 -8.48 24.69 9.20
C HIS A 88 -9.13 23.65 10.12
N GLU A 89 -9.13 22.40 9.71
CA GLU A 89 -9.77 21.29 10.43
C GLU A 89 -8.79 20.12 10.60
N ALA A 90 -8.91 19.40 11.70
CA ALA A 90 -8.26 18.10 11.86
C ALA A 90 -9.06 17.03 11.11
N ASN A 91 -8.37 16.01 10.61
CA ASN A 91 -9.02 14.84 10.05
C ASN A 91 -9.04 13.69 11.08
N PRO A 92 -9.98 12.73 10.95
CA PRO A 92 -9.97 11.55 11.79
C PRO A 92 -8.79 10.63 11.38
N VAL A 93 -7.71 10.68 12.13
CA VAL A 93 -6.46 9.94 11.83
C VAL A 93 -6.21 8.88 12.89
N VAL A 94 -5.78 7.70 12.45
CA VAL A 94 -5.23 6.62 13.28
C VAL A 94 -3.81 6.34 12.82
N PHE A 95 -2.85 6.40 13.73
CA PHE A 95 -1.47 6.04 13.45
C PHE A 95 -1.25 4.56 13.69
N LEU A 96 -0.63 3.89 12.72
CA LEU A 96 -0.29 2.48 12.72
C LEU A 96 1.23 2.32 12.63
N ASP A 97 1.78 1.30 13.29
CA ASP A 97 3.21 0.99 13.23
C ASP A 97 3.42 -0.51 13.47
N VAL A 98 4.12 -1.20 12.57
CA VAL A 98 4.47 -2.62 12.75
C VAL A 98 5.27 -2.86 14.04
N PHE A 99 6.10 -1.88 14.47
CA PHE A 99 6.92 -1.99 15.67
C PHE A 99 6.24 -1.44 16.92
N GLY A 100 5.05 -0.83 16.81
CA GLY A 100 4.27 -0.29 17.92
C GLY A 100 4.93 0.89 18.67
N LYS A 101 5.82 1.65 18.01
CA LYS A 101 6.54 2.79 18.61
C LYS A 101 5.88 4.13 18.30
N ALA A 102 5.44 4.30 17.07
CA ALA A 102 4.87 5.56 16.55
C ALA A 102 3.35 5.48 16.28
N GLY A 103 2.73 4.35 16.57
CA GLY A 103 1.30 4.14 16.36
C GLY A 103 0.82 2.84 17.00
N HIS A 104 -0.45 2.51 16.75
CA HIS A 104 -1.00 1.22 17.16
C HIS A 104 -0.28 0.09 16.42
N PRO A 105 0.10 -1.00 17.10
CA PRO A 105 0.76 -2.11 16.46
C PRO A 105 -0.18 -2.75 15.42
N VAL A 106 0.38 -3.00 14.24
CA VAL A 106 -0.32 -3.71 13.17
C VAL A 106 0.28 -5.09 13.05
N ARG A 107 -0.55 -6.10 13.23
CA ARG A 107 -0.14 -7.51 13.23
C ARG A 107 -1.08 -8.36 12.38
N THR A 108 -0.57 -9.50 11.97
CA THR A 108 -1.34 -10.61 11.41
C THR A 108 -0.90 -11.90 12.08
N THR A 109 -1.72 -12.94 12.01
CA THR A 109 -1.31 -14.26 12.45
C THR A 109 -0.64 -15.04 11.31
N ILE A 110 0.17 -16.02 11.66
CA ILE A 110 0.72 -16.97 10.67
C ILE A 110 -0.42 -17.69 9.94
N SER A 111 -1.49 -18.09 10.67
CA SER A 111 -2.67 -18.73 10.07
C SER A 111 -3.35 -17.84 9.03
N GLU A 112 -3.56 -16.55 9.32
CA GLU A 112 -4.15 -15.60 8.36
C GLU A 112 -3.26 -15.34 7.14
N MET A 113 -1.94 -15.26 7.36
CA MET A 113 -0.99 -15.12 6.25
C MET A 113 -1.07 -16.29 5.27
N GLY A 114 -1.27 -17.48 5.76
CA GLY A 114 -1.36 -18.71 4.99
C GLY A 114 -0.03 -19.18 4.38
N PRO A 115 0.04 -20.45 3.96
CA PRO A 115 1.30 -21.05 3.49
C PRO A 115 1.79 -20.47 2.17
N SER A 116 0.90 -20.17 1.23
CA SER A 116 1.27 -19.68 -0.09
C SER A 116 1.92 -18.29 -0.04
N LEU A 117 1.34 -17.35 0.73
CA LEU A 117 1.91 -16.01 0.87
C LEU A 117 3.18 -16.04 1.72
N LEU A 118 3.16 -16.80 2.82
CA LEU A 118 4.32 -16.97 3.68
C LEU A 118 5.49 -17.63 2.94
N GLY A 119 5.23 -18.65 2.09
CA GLY A 119 6.25 -19.30 1.24
C GLY A 119 6.97 -18.30 0.34
N ARG A 120 6.25 -17.36 -0.25
CA ARG A 120 6.81 -16.27 -1.07
C ARG A 120 7.62 -15.27 -0.25
N ILE A 121 7.10 -14.89 0.93
CA ILE A 121 7.81 -14.01 1.87
C ILE A 121 9.13 -14.64 2.30
N LEU A 122 9.14 -15.95 2.52
CA LEU A 122 10.32 -16.71 2.91
C LEU A 122 11.22 -17.08 1.73
N GLU A 123 10.82 -16.76 0.48
CA GLU A 123 11.52 -17.09 -0.76
C GLU A 123 11.81 -18.59 -0.89
N LEU A 124 10.80 -19.41 -0.57
CA LEU A 124 10.90 -20.85 -0.63
C LEU A 124 10.82 -21.36 -2.09
N ASN A 125 11.48 -22.49 -2.34
CA ASN A 125 11.27 -23.23 -3.59
C ASN A 125 10.05 -24.17 -3.48
N ASP A 126 9.60 -24.72 -4.60
CA ASP A 126 8.39 -25.56 -4.69
C ASP A 126 8.40 -26.73 -3.67
N THR A 127 9.55 -27.36 -3.43
CA THR A 127 9.67 -28.45 -2.45
C THR A 127 9.51 -27.95 -1.02
N GLN A 128 10.02 -26.79 -0.71
CA GLN A 128 9.91 -26.17 0.62
C GLN A 128 8.49 -25.60 0.84
N GLU A 129 7.89 -25.00 -0.20
CA GLU A 129 6.49 -24.58 -0.16
C GLU A 129 5.56 -25.77 0.10
N GLY A 130 5.75 -26.89 -0.59
CA GLY A 130 4.96 -28.11 -0.34
C GLY A 130 5.08 -28.63 1.09
N ILE A 131 6.25 -28.54 1.72
CA ILE A 131 6.39 -28.91 3.14
C ILE A 131 5.70 -27.90 4.06
N LEU A 132 5.77 -26.62 3.73
CA LEU A 132 5.04 -25.59 4.48
C LEU A 132 3.52 -25.82 4.38
N GLU A 133 3.00 -26.16 3.20
CA GLU A 133 1.60 -26.54 3.00
C GLU A 133 1.20 -27.77 3.83
N ILE A 134 2.05 -28.79 3.88
CA ILE A 134 1.84 -29.98 4.74
C ILE A 134 1.75 -29.56 6.21
N ALA A 135 2.63 -28.67 6.67
CA ALA A 135 2.60 -28.19 8.05
C ALA A 135 1.30 -27.44 8.37
N PHE A 136 0.86 -26.55 7.49
CA PHE A 136 -0.44 -25.87 7.67
C PHE A 136 -1.62 -26.82 7.63
N LYS A 137 -1.64 -27.75 6.68
CA LYS A 137 -2.69 -28.77 6.61
C LYS A 137 -2.76 -29.62 7.88
N LEU A 138 -1.61 -29.99 8.43
CA LEU A 138 -1.55 -30.71 9.70
C LEU A 138 -2.09 -29.86 10.86
N ALA A 139 -1.78 -28.58 10.90
CA ALA A 139 -2.32 -27.66 11.90
C ALA A 139 -3.85 -27.56 11.79
N ASP A 140 -4.39 -27.40 10.58
CA ASP A 140 -5.83 -27.35 10.32
C ASP A 140 -6.53 -28.65 10.75
N ASP A 141 -5.98 -29.80 10.38
CA ASP A 141 -6.56 -31.12 10.73
C ASP A 141 -6.58 -31.37 12.25
N GLN A 142 -5.67 -30.75 12.98
CA GLN A 142 -5.58 -30.83 14.45
C GLN A 142 -6.24 -29.66 15.17
N GLY A 143 -6.79 -28.69 14.45
CA GLY A 143 -7.43 -27.49 15.02
C GLY A 143 -6.42 -26.57 15.75
N LEU A 144 -5.14 -26.56 15.30
CA LEU A 144 -4.10 -25.71 15.86
C LEU A 144 -4.08 -24.35 15.15
N LEU A 145 -4.13 -23.29 15.92
CA LEU A 145 -3.93 -21.93 15.41
C LEU A 145 -2.44 -21.59 15.47
N LEU A 146 -1.90 -21.13 14.35
CA LEU A 146 -0.54 -20.61 14.27
C LEU A 146 -0.61 -19.09 14.43
N LEU A 147 -0.39 -18.59 15.63
CA LEU A 147 -0.53 -17.18 15.93
C LEU A 147 0.71 -16.40 15.56
N ASP A 148 1.87 -16.94 15.87
CA ASP A 148 3.15 -16.27 15.69
C ASP A 148 4.24 -17.16 15.08
N MET A 149 5.45 -16.61 14.98
CA MET A 149 6.59 -17.32 14.39
C MET A 149 7.10 -18.45 15.28
N ASP A 150 6.88 -18.40 16.59
CA ASP A 150 7.34 -19.44 17.51
C ASP A 150 6.40 -20.66 17.42
N ASP A 151 5.09 -20.45 17.20
CA ASP A 151 4.13 -21.53 16.89
C ASP A 151 4.50 -22.27 15.61
N LEU A 152 4.79 -21.52 14.54
CA LEU A 152 5.21 -22.15 13.28
C LEU A 152 6.52 -22.92 13.43
N ARG A 153 7.46 -22.39 14.20
CA ARG A 153 8.73 -23.07 14.49
C ARG A 153 8.51 -24.37 15.29
N ALA A 154 7.63 -24.33 16.27
CA ALA A 154 7.26 -25.50 17.05
C ALA A 154 6.61 -26.57 16.16
N LEU A 155 5.69 -26.18 15.28
CA LEU A 155 5.08 -27.09 14.33
C LEU A 155 6.09 -27.71 13.36
N LEU A 156 7.01 -26.92 12.80
CA LEU A 156 8.07 -27.41 11.92
C LEU A 156 9.03 -28.40 12.62
N ASN A 157 9.32 -28.20 13.91
CA ASN A 157 10.07 -29.14 14.72
C ASN A 157 9.29 -30.44 14.89
N PHE A 158 7.99 -30.37 15.21
CA PHE A 158 7.14 -31.53 15.31
C PHE A 158 7.09 -32.32 14.00
N VAL A 159 6.94 -31.64 12.87
CA VAL A 159 6.97 -32.23 11.53
C VAL A 159 8.31 -32.94 11.26
N ALA A 160 9.43 -32.36 11.69
CA ALA A 160 10.76 -32.96 11.54
C ALA A 160 10.92 -34.25 12.36
N GLU A 161 10.47 -34.23 13.59
CA GLU A 161 10.54 -35.36 14.54
C GLU A 161 9.65 -36.54 14.09
N ASN A 162 8.44 -36.23 13.57
CA ASN A 162 7.44 -37.22 13.16
C ASN A 162 7.40 -37.44 11.64
N ARG A 163 8.48 -37.08 10.90
CA ARG A 163 8.52 -37.04 9.44
C ARG A 163 8.07 -38.34 8.76
N THR A 164 8.40 -39.51 9.34
CA THR A 164 8.10 -40.83 8.74
C THR A 164 6.60 -41.06 8.68
N GLU A 165 5.88 -40.77 9.77
CA GLU A 165 4.45 -40.91 9.86
C GLU A 165 3.76 -39.87 8.96
N ILE A 166 4.15 -38.60 9.08
CA ILE A 166 3.60 -37.50 8.30
C ILE A 166 3.80 -37.73 6.80
N SER A 167 4.99 -38.22 6.38
CA SER A 167 5.24 -38.53 4.97
C SER A 167 4.33 -39.60 4.41
N THR A 168 3.86 -40.51 5.23
CA THR A 168 2.94 -41.59 4.80
C THR A 168 1.54 -41.04 4.49
N HIS A 169 1.11 -39.99 5.18
CA HIS A 169 -0.24 -39.42 5.06
C HIS A 169 -0.30 -38.21 4.12
N TYR A 170 0.72 -37.35 4.10
CA TYR A 170 0.68 -36.04 3.45
C TYR A 170 1.70 -35.89 2.30
N GLY A 171 2.68 -36.79 2.18
CA GLY A 171 3.72 -36.72 1.18
C GLY A 171 5.12 -36.55 1.76
N LEU A 172 6.13 -36.67 0.92
CA LEU A 172 7.53 -36.73 1.36
C LEU A 172 8.00 -35.46 2.07
N VAL A 173 8.43 -35.61 3.30
CA VAL A 173 9.01 -34.54 4.12
C VAL A 173 10.49 -34.76 4.34
N SER A 174 11.35 -33.84 3.92
CA SER A 174 12.78 -33.87 4.13
C SER A 174 13.25 -32.95 5.25
N THR A 175 14.13 -33.41 6.10
CA THR A 175 14.76 -32.60 7.16
C THR A 175 15.59 -31.44 6.60
N GLN A 176 16.18 -31.63 5.42
CA GLN A 176 16.94 -30.57 4.75
C GLN A 176 16.07 -29.40 4.37
N SER A 177 14.87 -29.64 3.83
CA SER A 177 13.93 -28.59 3.47
C SER A 177 13.34 -27.89 4.70
N ILE A 178 13.00 -28.64 5.77
CA ILE A 178 12.58 -28.04 7.04
C ILE A 178 13.66 -27.10 7.58
N SER A 179 14.92 -27.54 7.60
CA SER A 179 16.03 -26.70 8.05
C SER A 179 16.22 -25.46 7.18
N ALA A 180 15.92 -25.53 5.88
CA ALA A 180 15.94 -24.36 5.00
C ALA A 180 14.80 -23.37 5.33
N ILE A 181 13.59 -23.87 5.55
CA ILE A 181 12.45 -23.04 5.98
C ILE A 181 12.77 -22.34 7.30
N GLN A 182 13.30 -23.06 8.29
CA GLN A 182 13.68 -22.50 9.59
C GLN A 182 14.76 -21.41 9.47
N ARG A 183 15.73 -21.55 8.56
CA ARG A 183 16.72 -20.49 8.29
C ARG A 183 16.08 -19.25 7.66
N SER A 184 15.13 -19.41 6.75
CA SER A 184 14.39 -18.28 6.17
C SER A 184 13.52 -17.58 7.21
N LEU A 185 12.88 -18.33 8.12
CA LEU A 185 12.15 -17.75 9.27
C LEU A 185 13.08 -16.95 10.17
N LEU A 186 14.27 -17.47 10.48
CA LEU A 186 15.26 -16.76 11.30
C LEU A 186 15.72 -15.45 10.62
N SER A 187 15.85 -15.45 9.30
CA SER A 187 16.16 -14.23 8.54
C SER A 187 15.04 -13.20 8.66
N LEU A 188 13.78 -13.61 8.48
CA LEU A 188 12.62 -12.72 8.63
C LEU A 188 12.48 -12.18 10.06
N GLU A 189 12.78 -13.01 11.07
CA GLU A 189 12.80 -12.60 12.47
C GLU A 189 13.80 -11.46 12.73
N ARG A 190 15.01 -11.55 12.16
CA ARG A 190 16.05 -10.49 12.26
C ARG A 190 15.59 -9.18 11.62
N GLU A 191 14.77 -9.23 10.61
CA GLU A 191 14.15 -8.07 9.98
C GLU A 191 12.98 -7.49 10.80
N GLY A 192 12.55 -8.17 11.86
CA GLY A 192 11.46 -7.73 12.73
C GLY A 192 10.14 -8.49 12.50
N GLY A 193 10.19 -9.65 11.88
CA GLY A 193 9.00 -10.49 11.65
C GLY A 193 8.19 -10.77 12.92
N LYS A 194 8.84 -10.90 14.08
CA LYS A 194 8.15 -11.04 15.37
C LYS A 194 7.24 -9.86 15.75
N SER A 195 7.47 -8.69 15.19
CA SER A 195 6.57 -7.53 15.41
C SER A 195 5.35 -7.58 14.49
N LEU A 196 5.47 -8.22 13.32
CA LEU A 196 4.39 -8.36 12.36
C LEU A 196 3.44 -9.51 12.70
N PHE A 197 3.99 -10.64 13.19
CA PHE A 197 3.19 -11.83 13.51
C PHE A 197 2.81 -11.89 14.99
N GLY A 198 1.52 -12.08 15.24
CA GLY A 198 0.97 -12.23 16.58
C GLY A 198 -0.38 -11.56 16.75
N GLU A 199 -0.92 -11.67 17.94
CA GLU A 199 -2.18 -11.04 18.33
C GLU A 199 -1.96 -9.69 19.09
N PRO A 200 -2.97 -8.80 19.07
CA PRO A 200 -4.19 -8.88 18.25
C PRO A 200 -3.89 -8.66 16.77
N ALA A 201 -4.49 -9.47 15.91
CA ALA A 201 -4.43 -9.29 14.47
C ALA A 201 -5.26 -8.07 14.03
N LEU A 202 -4.87 -7.44 12.92
CA LEU A 202 -5.60 -6.31 12.35
C LEU A 202 -6.93 -6.80 11.78
N ASP A 203 -8.03 -6.26 12.27
CA ASP A 203 -9.32 -6.41 11.62
C ASP A 203 -9.43 -5.41 10.45
N LEU A 204 -9.59 -5.90 9.24
CA LEU A 204 -9.74 -5.07 8.04
C LEU A 204 -10.93 -4.12 8.13
N SER A 205 -11.99 -4.51 8.85
CA SER A 205 -13.17 -3.66 9.05
C SER A 205 -12.81 -2.37 9.78
N ASP A 206 -11.81 -2.37 10.66
CA ASP A 206 -11.33 -1.18 11.36
C ASP A 206 -10.72 -0.14 10.41
N MET A 207 -10.11 -0.59 9.31
CA MET A 207 -9.56 0.30 8.30
C MET A 207 -10.63 0.86 7.35
N MET A 208 -11.85 0.33 7.37
CA MET A 208 -12.95 0.74 6.50
C MET A 208 -14.00 1.60 7.24
N ARG A 209 -13.66 2.10 8.41
CA ARG A 209 -14.58 2.86 9.26
C ARG A 209 -14.67 4.33 8.88
N THR A 210 -15.80 4.92 9.25
CA THR A 210 -16.00 6.38 9.29
C THR A 210 -16.13 6.83 10.74
N ASP A 211 -15.81 8.08 11.00
CA ASP A 211 -16.09 8.71 12.29
C ASP A 211 -17.59 9.06 12.45
N LEU A 212 -17.95 9.61 13.60
CA LEU A 212 -19.33 10.02 13.91
C LEU A 212 -19.84 11.15 13.01
N SER A 213 -18.98 11.89 12.34
CA SER A 213 -19.35 12.93 11.36
C SER A 213 -19.56 12.37 9.95
N GLY A 214 -19.30 11.06 9.74
CA GLY A 214 -19.36 10.40 8.45
C GLY A 214 -18.09 10.55 7.61
N ARG A 215 -17.01 11.13 8.15
CA ARG A 215 -15.71 11.21 7.46
C ARG A 215 -15.01 9.85 7.50
N GLY A 216 -14.37 9.47 6.39
CA GLY A 216 -13.53 8.25 6.34
C GLY A 216 -12.31 8.40 7.25
N ILE A 217 -12.02 7.39 8.05
CA ILE A 217 -10.80 7.39 8.87
C ILE A 217 -9.57 7.29 7.97
N ILE A 218 -8.55 8.10 8.27
CA ILE A 218 -7.25 8.06 7.60
C ILE A 218 -6.28 7.25 8.48
N SER A 219 -5.95 6.05 8.04
CA SER A 219 -4.96 5.19 8.69
C SER A 219 -3.57 5.50 8.12
N ILE A 220 -2.67 6.01 8.95
CA ILE A 220 -1.30 6.37 8.55
C ILE A 220 -0.33 5.35 9.15
N LEU A 221 0.31 4.56 8.30
CA LEU A 221 1.38 3.64 8.68
C LEU A 221 2.70 4.42 8.78
N ALA A 222 3.28 4.46 9.96
CA ALA A 222 4.65 4.94 10.16
C ALA A 222 5.64 3.93 9.54
N ALA A 223 6.16 4.25 8.37
CA ALA A 223 6.99 3.35 7.58
C ALA A 223 8.48 3.73 7.57
N ASP A 224 8.91 4.74 8.33
CA ASP A 224 10.29 5.24 8.40
C ASP A 224 11.30 4.15 8.81
N GLN A 225 10.95 3.32 9.79
CA GLN A 225 11.76 2.18 10.21
C GLN A 225 11.52 0.94 9.36
N LEU A 226 10.30 0.77 8.88
CA LEU A 226 9.91 -0.39 8.10
C LEU A 226 10.56 -0.40 6.72
N ILE A 227 10.74 0.79 6.10
CA ILE A 227 11.38 0.94 4.79
C ILE A 227 12.85 0.50 4.78
N LEU A 228 13.52 0.54 5.94
CA LEU A 228 14.89 0.04 6.08
C LEU A 228 14.96 -1.50 6.03
N LYS A 229 13.81 -2.16 5.92
CA LYS A 229 13.62 -3.61 5.87
C LYS A 229 12.73 -3.96 4.66
N PRO A 230 13.26 -3.86 3.44
CA PRO A 230 12.46 -3.89 2.21
C PRO A 230 11.59 -5.13 2.08
N ARG A 231 12.12 -6.30 2.50
CA ARG A 231 11.38 -7.56 2.47
C ARG A 231 10.17 -7.53 3.41
N LEU A 232 10.34 -7.07 4.65
CA LEU A 232 9.25 -6.96 5.62
C LEU A 232 8.21 -5.94 5.16
N TYR A 233 8.65 -4.79 4.63
CA TYR A 233 7.78 -3.76 4.08
C TYR A 233 6.92 -4.28 2.93
N ALA A 234 7.56 -4.91 1.93
CA ALA A 234 6.85 -5.49 0.79
C ALA A 234 5.90 -6.62 1.22
N SER A 235 6.31 -7.44 2.20
CA SER A 235 5.49 -8.52 2.76
C SER A 235 4.24 -8.00 3.44
N PHE A 236 4.40 -6.97 4.28
CA PHE A 236 3.29 -6.32 4.95
C PHE A 236 2.28 -5.73 3.95
N LEU A 237 2.76 -4.96 2.98
CA LEU A 237 1.88 -4.34 1.99
C LEU A 237 1.19 -5.38 1.10
N LEU A 238 1.92 -6.43 0.72
CA LEU A 238 1.34 -7.51 -0.06
C LEU A 238 0.26 -8.25 0.71
N TRP A 239 0.54 -8.60 1.97
CA TRP A 239 -0.47 -9.22 2.85
C TRP A 239 -1.71 -8.33 2.95
N LEU A 240 -1.54 -7.05 3.29
CA LEU A 240 -2.64 -6.12 3.46
C LEU A 240 -3.50 -5.99 2.19
N LEU A 241 -2.87 -5.83 1.03
CA LEU A 241 -3.59 -5.75 -0.24
C LEU A 241 -4.27 -7.07 -0.61
N ALA A 242 -3.62 -8.22 -0.35
CA ALA A 242 -4.17 -9.54 -0.61
C ALA A 242 -5.41 -9.81 0.26
N GLU A 243 -5.33 -9.47 1.55
CA GLU A 243 -6.45 -9.59 2.49
C GLU A 243 -7.67 -8.80 2.03
N PHE A 244 -7.48 -7.55 1.61
CA PHE A 244 -8.58 -6.76 1.04
C PHE A 244 -9.13 -7.36 -0.25
N TYR A 245 -8.26 -7.90 -1.10
CA TYR A 245 -8.68 -8.53 -2.34
C TYR A 245 -9.51 -9.80 -2.09
N GLU A 246 -9.12 -10.63 -1.13
CA GLU A 246 -9.78 -11.90 -0.83
C GLU A 246 -11.09 -11.71 -0.07
N ASN A 247 -11.12 -10.80 0.90
CA ASN A 247 -12.26 -10.65 1.81
C ASN A 247 -13.33 -9.67 1.29
N LEU A 248 -13.00 -8.72 0.41
CA LEU A 248 -14.00 -7.83 -0.13
C LEU A 248 -14.81 -8.49 -1.26
N PRO A 249 -16.14 -8.34 -1.27
CA PRO A 249 -16.95 -8.78 -2.40
C PRO A 249 -16.66 -7.92 -3.63
N GLU A 250 -16.79 -8.50 -4.81
CA GLU A 250 -16.79 -7.74 -6.05
C GLU A 250 -17.96 -6.76 -6.09
N VAL A 251 -17.69 -5.57 -6.62
CA VAL A 251 -18.68 -4.52 -6.76
C VAL A 251 -18.64 -3.96 -8.17
N GLY A 252 -19.79 -3.52 -8.65
CA GLY A 252 -19.88 -2.79 -9.90
C GLY A 252 -19.32 -1.36 -9.77
N ASP A 253 -19.72 -0.50 -10.70
CA ASP A 253 -19.36 0.92 -10.65
C ASP A 253 -20.06 1.59 -9.45
N LEU A 254 -19.26 1.98 -8.46
CA LEU A 254 -19.70 2.70 -7.27
C LEU A 254 -19.57 4.21 -7.49
N ASP A 255 -20.41 4.99 -6.80
CA ASP A 255 -20.32 6.46 -6.80
C ASP A 255 -19.05 6.99 -6.13
N LYS A 256 -18.45 6.17 -5.25
CA LYS A 256 -17.17 6.45 -4.56
C LYS A 256 -16.45 5.13 -4.20
N PRO A 257 -15.13 5.15 -4.04
CA PRO A 257 -14.38 3.99 -3.58
C PRO A 257 -14.83 3.53 -2.18
N ARG A 258 -14.59 2.25 -1.88
CA ARG A 258 -14.72 1.71 -0.52
C ARG A 258 -13.53 2.06 0.37
N LEU A 259 -12.36 2.12 -0.23
CA LEU A 259 -11.09 2.42 0.44
C LEU A 259 -10.09 2.93 -0.60
N VAL A 260 -9.21 3.83 -0.19
CA VAL A 260 -8.12 4.30 -1.05
C VAL A 260 -6.78 4.14 -0.33
N PHE A 261 -5.82 3.52 -1.01
CA PHE A 261 -4.44 3.38 -0.58
C PHE A 261 -3.55 4.45 -1.21
N PHE A 262 -2.67 5.03 -0.42
CA PHE A 262 -1.58 5.90 -0.88
C PHE A 262 -0.24 5.32 -0.45
N PHE A 263 0.64 5.05 -1.42
CA PHE A 263 1.99 4.58 -1.21
C PHE A 263 2.97 5.69 -1.59
N ASP A 264 3.54 6.35 -0.59
CA ASP A 264 4.62 7.32 -0.83
C ASP A 264 5.93 6.60 -1.14
N GLU A 265 6.80 7.26 -1.90
CA GLU A 265 8.08 6.72 -2.38
C GLU A 265 7.95 5.33 -3.01
N ALA A 266 7.02 5.18 -3.94
CA ALA A 266 6.66 3.89 -4.56
C ALA A 266 7.86 3.12 -5.15
N HIS A 267 8.95 3.83 -5.52
CA HIS A 267 10.19 3.21 -5.99
C HIS A 267 10.79 2.22 -4.97
N LEU A 268 10.61 2.49 -3.67
CA LEU A 268 11.11 1.61 -2.60
C LEU A 268 10.32 0.29 -2.54
N LEU A 269 9.05 0.31 -2.92
CA LEU A 269 8.24 -0.91 -3.02
C LEU A 269 8.64 -1.77 -4.22
N PHE A 270 9.02 -1.15 -5.35
CA PHE A 270 9.26 -1.88 -6.59
C PHE A 270 10.73 -2.20 -6.85
N ASN A 271 11.66 -1.33 -6.46
CA ASN A 271 13.08 -1.52 -6.74
C ASN A 271 13.78 -2.41 -5.70
N ASP A 272 13.39 -2.28 -4.43
CA ASP A 272 14.07 -2.94 -3.31
C ASP A 272 13.36 -4.22 -2.86
N ALA A 273 12.13 -4.48 -3.33
CA ALA A 273 11.40 -5.71 -3.00
C ALA A 273 11.90 -6.91 -3.83
N PRO A 274 11.89 -8.13 -3.25
CA PRO A 274 12.13 -9.35 -3.98
C PRO A 274 11.21 -9.46 -5.22
N PRO A 275 11.73 -9.97 -6.38
CA PRO A 275 10.98 -10.01 -7.63
C PRO A 275 9.63 -10.71 -7.53
N VAL A 276 9.57 -11.79 -6.75
CA VAL A 276 8.33 -12.57 -6.54
C VAL A 276 7.27 -11.74 -5.81
N LEU A 277 7.67 -11.00 -4.77
CA LEU A 277 6.76 -10.11 -4.03
C LEU A 277 6.27 -8.96 -4.92
N ARG A 278 7.18 -8.36 -5.70
CA ARG A 278 6.83 -7.30 -6.65
C ARG A 278 5.77 -7.76 -7.65
N GLN A 279 5.97 -8.90 -8.31
CA GLN A 279 5.01 -9.46 -9.27
C GLN A 279 3.63 -9.70 -8.64
N ARG A 280 3.60 -10.12 -7.37
CA ARG A 280 2.33 -10.35 -6.67
C ARG A 280 1.62 -9.05 -6.33
N VAL A 281 2.35 -8.02 -5.89
CA VAL A 281 1.80 -6.67 -5.71
C VAL A 281 1.20 -6.14 -7.02
N GLU A 282 1.91 -6.29 -8.13
CA GLU A 282 1.42 -5.94 -9.47
C GLU A 282 0.11 -6.65 -9.81
N GLN A 283 0.03 -7.95 -9.53
CA GLN A 283 -1.18 -8.74 -9.79
C GLN A 283 -2.36 -8.26 -8.93
N VAL A 284 -2.15 -8.07 -7.61
CA VAL A 284 -3.22 -7.66 -6.70
C VAL A 284 -3.70 -6.25 -7.04
N VAL A 285 -2.81 -5.30 -7.29
CA VAL A 285 -3.17 -3.93 -7.70
C VAL A 285 -4.05 -3.94 -8.96
N ARG A 286 -3.75 -4.81 -9.92
CA ARG A 286 -4.57 -4.95 -11.13
C ARG A 286 -6.00 -5.41 -10.83
N LEU A 287 -6.17 -6.29 -9.87
CA LEU A 287 -7.44 -6.97 -9.58
C LEU A 287 -8.30 -6.24 -8.54
N ILE A 288 -7.67 -5.55 -7.58
CA ILE A 288 -8.36 -4.98 -6.41
C ILE A 288 -9.35 -3.87 -6.77
N ARG A 289 -9.22 -3.30 -7.97
CA ARG A 289 -10.18 -2.32 -8.49
C ARG A 289 -11.60 -2.88 -8.53
N SER A 290 -11.79 -4.16 -8.88
CA SER A 290 -13.11 -4.82 -8.90
C SER A 290 -13.77 -4.88 -7.53
N LYS A 291 -12.99 -4.72 -6.45
CA LYS A 291 -13.46 -4.66 -5.06
C LYS A 291 -13.81 -3.23 -4.60
N GLY A 292 -13.74 -2.24 -5.50
CA GLY A 292 -14.00 -0.84 -5.19
C GLY A 292 -12.84 -0.13 -4.49
N VAL A 293 -11.63 -0.67 -4.53
CA VAL A 293 -10.43 -0.12 -3.87
C VAL A 293 -9.58 0.65 -4.87
N GLY A 294 -9.18 1.87 -4.50
CA GLY A 294 -8.23 2.70 -5.25
C GLY A 294 -6.82 2.57 -4.70
N VAL A 295 -5.81 2.55 -5.57
CA VAL A 295 -4.39 2.54 -5.17
C VAL A 295 -3.68 3.67 -5.88
N TYR A 296 -3.03 4.53 -5.12
CA TYR A 296 -2.29 5.69 -5.60
C TYR A 296 -0.83 5.57 -5.21
N PHE A 297 0.03 5.67 -6.20
CA PHE A 297 1.48 5.69 -6.01
C PHE A 297 2.01 7.11 -6.09
N CYS A 298 2.94 7.44 -5.19
CA CYS A 298 3.68 8.68 -5.24
C CYS A 298 5.16 8.37 -5.48
N SER A 299 5.78 8.99 -6.48
CA SER A 299 7.19 8.79 -6.77
C SER A 299 7.84 10.01 -7.39
N GLN A 300 9.16 10.01 -7.46
CA GLN A 300 9.92 11.10 -8.09
C GLN A 300 9.82 11.05 -9.62
N TYR A 301 9.78 9.85 -10.18
CA TYR A 301 9.68 9.61 -11.62
C TYR A 301 8.52 8.66 -11.94
N PRO A 302 7.82 8.89 -13.06
CA PRO A 302 6.77 7.96 -13.50
C PRO A 302 7.28 6.53 -13.76
N ASP A 303 8.53 6.40 -14.24
CA ASP A 303 9.19 5.12 -14.56
C ASP A 303 9.72 4.36 -13.33
N ASP A 304 9.55 4.90 -12.13
CA ASP A 304 9.76 4.16 -10.87
C ASP A 304 8.67 3.11 -10.63
N VAL A 305 7.50 3.27 -11.29
CA VAL A 305 6.41 2.31 -11.22
C VAL A 305 6.46 1.39 -12.45
N PRO A 306 6.36 0.05 -12.27
CA PRO A 306 6.36 -0.90 -13.39
C PRO A 306 5.32 -0.57 -14.46
N ASN A 307 5.67 -0.79 -15.74
CA ASN A 307 4.80 -0.46 -16.87
C ASN A 307 3.44 -1.16 -16.79
N GLU A 308 3.41 -2.37 -16.26
CA GLU A 308 2.22 -3.20 -16.06
C GLU A 308 1.22 -2.53 -15.12
N ILE A 309 1.70 -1.86 -14.08
CA ILE A 309 0.90 -1.04 -13.15
C ILE A 309 0.63 0.33 -13.76
N LEU A 310 1.64 0.97 -14.31
CA LEU A 310 1.54 2.33 -14.87
C LEU A 310 0.39 2.45 -15.88
N GLY A 311 0.17 1.39 -16.68
CA GLY A 311 -0.96 1.29 -17.61
C GLY A 311 -2.34 1.24 -16.94
N GLN A 312 -2.42 0.92 -15.64
CA GLN A 312 -3.68 0.85 -14.88
C GLN A 312 -3.99 2.16 -14.14
N LEU A 313 -3.01 3.08 -14.03
CA LEU A 313 -3.15 4.32 -13.26
C LEU A 313 -3.90 5.36 -14.08
N GLY A 314 -5.23 5.38 -13.94
CA GLY A 314 -6.10 6.27 -14.71
C GLY A 314 -6.07 7.73 -14.23
N ASN A 315 -5.77 7.98 -12.95
CA ASN A 315 -5.67 9.31 -12.39
C ASN A 315 -4.21 9.73 -12.29
N ARG A 316 -3.81 10.82 -12.94
CA ARG A 316 -2.41 11.25 -12.97
C ARG A 316 -2.27 12.71 -12.59
N ILE A 317 -1.39 12.98 -11.62
CA ILE A 317 -0.98 14.31 -11.20
C ILE A 317 0.52 14.39 -11.40
N GLN A 318 0.95 15.24 -12.35
CA GLN A 318 2.36 15.47 -12.62
C GLN A 318 2.79 16.81 -12.06
N HIS A 319 3.69 16.78 -11.08
CA HIS A 319 4.42 17.95 -10.62
C HIS A 319 5.66 18.19 -11.48
N ALA A 320 6.31 19.34 -11.30
CA ALA A 320 7.49 19.69 -12.03
C ALA A 320 8.58 18.60 -11.92
N LEU A 321 9.17 18.25 -13.03
CA LEU A 321 10.34 17.42 -13.12
C LEU A 321 11.59 18.29 -13.35
N ARG A 322 12.74 17.85 -12.86
CA ARG A 322 14.03 18.44 -13.19
C ARG A 322 14.62 17.63 -14.34
N ALA A 323 15.12 18.31 -15.36
CA ALA A 323 15.63 17.67 -16.58
C ALA A 323 17.15 17.87 -16.72
N TYR A 324 17.89 17.58 -15.64
CA TYR A 324 19.33 17.80 -15.61
C TYR A 324 20.13 16.62 -16.17
N THR A 325 19.59 15.42 -16.15
CA THR A 325 20.26 14.21 -16.62
C THR A 325 19.51 13.60 -17.81
N PRO A 326 20.15 12.72 -18.62
CA PRO A 326 19.46 11.97 -19.67
C PRO A 326 18.27 11.14 -19.16
N ARG A 327 18.37 10.61 -17.93
CA ARG A 327 17.25 9.92 -17.26
C ARG A 327 16.09 10.87 -17.01
N ASP A 328 16.37 12.07 -16.48
CA ASP A 328 15.33 13.07 -16.22
C ASP A 328 14.64 13.50 -17.51
N GLN A 329 15.40 13.70 -18.57
CA GLN A 329 14.84 14.07 -19.89
C GLN A 329 13.92 12.98 -20.43
N LYS A 330 14.31 11.69 -20.28
CA LYS A 330 13.47 10.56 -20.64
C LYS A 330 12.19 10.54 -19.82
N ALA A 331 12.29 10.76 -18.50
CA ALA A 331 11.12 10.80 -17.60
C ALA A 331 10.15 11.93 -17.97
N VAL A 332 10.65 13.13 -18.30
CA VAL A 332 9.83 14.24 -18.81
C VAL A 332 9.12 13.86 -20.10
N LYS A 333 9.81 13.22 -21.04
CA LYS A 333 9.22 12.77 -22.30
C LYS A 333 8.13 11.72 -22.04
N THR A 334 8.41 10.71 -21.23
CA THR A 334 7.44 9.69 -20.86
C THR A 334 6.22 10.29 -20.18
N ALA A 335 6.40 11.21 -19.22
CA ALA A 335 5.30 11.91 -18.59
C ALA A 335 4.45 12.65 -19.63
N ALA A 336 5.09 13.39 -20.54
CA ALA A 336 4.40 14.13 -21.59
C ALA A 336 3.57 13.24 -22.53
N GLU A 337 4.10 12.08 -22.90
CA GLU A 337 3.43 11.14 -23.83
C GLU A 337 2.29 10.38 -23.18
N THR A 338 2.24 10.29 -21.85
CA THR A 338 1.20 9.56 -21.12
C THR A 338 -0.03 10.40 -20.77
N PHE A 339 -0.01 11.71 -20.98
CA PHE A 339 -1.16 12.58 -20.82
C PHE A 339 -1.92 12.77 -22.13
N VAL A 340 -3.24 12.90 -22.02
CA VAL A 340 -4.09 13.24 -23.17
C VAL A 340 -3.69 14.62 -23.68
N ALA A 341 -3.39 14.73 -24.97
CA ALA A 341 -3.06 16.00 -25.59
C ALA A 341 -4.21 17.00 -25.44
N ASN A 342 -3.91 18.21 -24.94
CA ASN A 342 -4.88 19.28 -24.88
C ASN A 342 -5.01 19.93 -26.27
N PRO A 343 -6.15 19.81 -26.98
CA PRO A 343 -6.31 20.39 -28.30
C PRO A 343 -6.13 21.90 -28.33
N SER A 344 -6.43 22.60 -27.22
CA SER A 344 -6.30 24.05 -27.10
C SER A 344 -4.87 24.53 -26.89
N ALA A 345 -3.93 23.63 -26.59
CA ALA A 345 -2.51 23.93 -26.38
C ALA A 345 -1.64 23.68 -27.65
N ALA A 346 -2.25 23.31 -28.77
CA ALA A 346 -1.56 23.14 -30.06
C ALA A 346 -1.13 24.50 -30.62
N GLY A 347 -0.04 25.05 -30.11
CA GLY A 347 0.52 26.33 -30.56
C GLY A 347 1.29 27.12 -29.48
N GLN A 348 1.08 26.84 -28.23
CA GLN A 348 1.88 27.35 -27.11
C GLN A 348 2.56 26.17 -26.47
N GLY A 349 3.88 26.11 -26.49
CA GLY A 349 4.66 24.97 -26.01
C GLY A 349 4.01 24.24 -24.85
N ARG A 350 3.94 22.90 -24.93
CA ARG A 350 3.20 22.01 -24.03
C ARG A 350 3.29 22.50 -22.59
N VAL A 351 2.23 23.13 -22.10
CA VAL A 351 2.06 23.45 -20.68
C VAL A 351 1.38 22.24 -20.08
N PHE A 352 2.11 21.55 -19.22
CA PHE A 352 1.64 20.42 -18.45
C PHE A 352 0.91 20.89 -17.18
#